data_15eb96eb31299e111a23b9719066840a
#
_entry.id   15eb96eb31299e111a23b9719066840a
#
_cell.length_a   1.000
_cell.length_b   1.000
_cell.length_c   1.000
_cell.angle_alpha   90.00
_cell.angle_beta   90.00
_cell.angle_gamma   90.00
#
_symmetry.space_group_name_H-M   'P 1'
#
loop_
_entity.id
_entity.type
_entity.pdbx_description
1 polymer ?
#
loop_
_entity_poly.entity_id
_entity_poly.type
_entity_poly.pdbx_seq_one_letter_code
_entity_poly.pdbx_strand_id
1 'polypeptide(L)' 'RLEGGLFGGVNSLLALKKRYKDLMKIYHPDNLCGDHEMVKQINAEYERLRDAYEYSNII' A
#
# COMPACT_ATOMS: atom_id res chain seq x y z
N ARG A 1 -10.69 2.54 -13.29
CA ARG A 1 -10.68 3.30 -12.04
C ARG A 1 -10.73 2.36 -10.84
N LEU A 2 -9.96 2.69 -9.81
CA LEU A 2 -9.84 1.84 -8.63
C LEU A 2 -10.86 2.23 -7.56
N GLU A 3 -11.64 1.25 -7.16
CA GLU A 3 -12.56 1.41 -6.05
C GLU A 3 -11.77 1.15 -4.77
N GLY A 4 -11.81 2.10 -3.85
CA GLY A 4 -11.08 1.93 -2.59
C GLY A 4 -9.61 2.25 -2.67
N GLY A 5 -9.15 2.78 -3.79
CA GLY A 5 -7.77 3.20 -3.93
C GLY A 5 -6.81 2.05 -4.17
N LEU A 6 -5.54 2.31 -3.90
CA LEU A 6 -4.47 1.35 -4.19
C LEU A 6 -4.58 0.08 -3.36
N PHE A 7 -5.14 0.18 -2.18
CA PHE A 7 -5.24 -0.95 -1.26
C PHE A 7 -6.68 -1.42 -1.10
N GLY A 8 -7.50 -1.20 -2.11
CA GLY A 8 -8.87 -1.67 -2.07
C GLY A 8 -8.94 -3.17 -1.92
N GLY A 9 -9.86 -3.65 -1.09
CA GLY A 9 -10.01 -5.07 -0.86
C GLY A 9 -9.13 -5.63 0.24
N VAL A 10 -8.23 -4.83 0.78
CA VAL A 10 -7.39 -5.27 1.89
C VAL A 10 -8.23 -5.29 3.16
N ASN A 11 -8.14 -6.39 3.90
CA ASN A 11 -8.95 -6.54 5.12
C ASN A 11 -8.14 -7.01 6.32
N SER A 12 -6.82 -7.03 6.24
CA SER A 12 -5.98 -7.39 7.37
C SER A 12 -4.59 -6.81 7.16
N LEU A 13 -3.83 -6.76 8.24
CA LEU A 13 -2.46 -6.25 8.17
C LEU A 13 -1.60 -7.12 7.26
N LEU A 14 -1.77 -8.42 7.32
CA LEU A 14 -1.02 -9.32 6.46
C LEU A 14 -1.32 -9.05 4.99
N ALA A 15 -2.60 -8.91 4.65
CA ALA A 15 -3.00 -8.61 3.28
C ALA A 15 -2.46 -7.25 2.86
N LEU A 16 -2.45 -6.29 3.77
CA LEU A 16 -1.92 -4.96 3.49
C LEU A 16 -0.45 -5.01 3.12
N LYS A 17 0.34 -5.74 3.89
CA LYS A 17 1.77 -5.85 3.63
C LYS A 17 2.04 -6.55 2.29
N LYS A 18 1.27 -7.57 2.01
CA LYS A 18 1.41 -8.29 0.75
C LYS A 18 1.08 -7.39 -0.44
N ARG A 19 0.01 -6.63 -0.32
CA ARG A 19 -0.38 -5.70 -1.37
C ARG A 19 0.68 -4.63 -1.58
N TYR A 20 1.25 -4.14 -0.48
CA TYR A 20 2.31 -3.14 -0.56
C TYR A 20 3.49 -3.66 -1.38
N LYS A 21 3.92 -4.89 -1.10
CA LYS A 21 5.03 -5.48 -1.83
C LYS A 21 4.72 -5.62 -3.32
N ASP A 22 3.51 -6.05 -3.63
CA ASP A 22 3.10 -6.19 -5.02
C ASP A 22 3.13 -4.86 -5.75
N LEU A 23 2.60 -3.82 -5.10
CA LEU A 23 2.59 -2.49 -5.71
C LEU A 23 4.00 -1.95 -5.89
N MET A 24 4.88 -2.19 -4.94
CA MET A 24 6.25 -1.72 -5.07
C MET A 24 6.99 -2.43 -6.19
N LYS A 25 6.68 -3.69 -6.45
CA LYS A 25 7.27 -4.39 -7.58
C LYS A 25 6.89 -3.72 -8.90
N ILE A 26 5.67 -3.24 -8.98
CA ILE A 26 5.17 -2.63 -10.21
C ILE A 26 5.70 -1.22 -10.39
N TYR A 27 5.73 -0.44 -9.31
CA TYR A 27 6.01 0.99 -9.39
C TYR A 27 7.35 1.41 -8.81
N HIS A 28 8.21 0.45 -8.49
CA HIS A 28 9.50 0.78 -7.90
C HIS A 28 10.29 1.74 -8.81
N PRO A 29 10.94 2.75 -8.22
CA PRO A 29 11.66 3.75 -9.04
C PRO A 29 12.76 3.16 -9.90
N ASP A 30 13.31 2.02 -9.51
CA ASP A 30 14.39 1.38 -10.28
C ASP A 30 13.88 0.67 -11.52
N ASN A 31 12.57 0.46 -11.62
CA ASN A 31 12.00 -0.13 -12.82
C ASN A 31 12.01 0.88 -13.96
N LEU A 32 12.02 0.35 -15.18
CA LEU A 32 11.92 1.21 -16.35
C LEU A 32 10.63 2.01 -16.34
N CYS A 33 9.58 1.41 -15.81
CA CYS A 33 8.28 2.07 -15.71
C CYS A 33 8.02 2.64 -14.32
N GLY A 34 9.08 2.83 -13.54
CA GLY A 34 8.93 3.35 -12.18
C GLY A 34 8.28 4.71 -12.17
N ASP A 35 7.52 4.98 -11.13
CA ASP A 35 6.75 6.21 -11.01
C ASP A 35 6.87 6.73 -9.59
N HIS A 36 7.64 7.80 -9.41
CA HIS A 36 7.88 8.37 -8.10
C HIS A 36 6.60 8.87 -7.44
N GLU A 37 5.68 9.39 -8.24
CA GLU A 37 4.41 9.87 -7.70
C GLU A 37 3.60 8.71 -7.12
N MET A 38 3.57 7.60 -7.85
CA MET A 38 2.86 6.43 -7.37
C MET A 38 3.51 5.86 -6.12
N VAL A 39 4.83 5.84 -6.09
CA VAL A 39 5.55 5.34 -4.92
C VAL A 39 5.21 6.16 -3.68
N LYS A 40 5.15 7.48 -3.84
CA LYS A 40 4.76 8.35 -2.73
C LYS A 40 3.35 8.04 -2.24
N GLN A 41 2.43 7.86 -3.18
CA GLN A 41 1.05 7.54 -2.82
C GLN A 41 0.95 6.18 -2.15
N ILE A 42 1.67 5.20 -2.67
CA ILE A 42 1.68 3.87 -2.08
C ILE A 42 2.17 3.92 -0.64
N ASN A 43 3.27 4.62 -0.40
CA ASN A 43 3.82 4.73 0.94
C ASN A 43 2.86 5.45 1.89
N ALA A 44 2.25 6.53 1.43
CA ALA A 44 1.34 7.30 2.26
C ALA A 44 0.12 6.47 2.65
N GLU A 45 -0.47 5.79 1.67
CA GLU A 45 -1.64 4.94 1.93
C GLU A 45 -1.27 3.78 2.84
N TYR A 46 -0.12 3.16 2.57
CA TYR A 46 0.31 2.03 3.36
C TYR A 46 0.49 2.41 4.83
N GLU A 47 1.18 3.52 5.08
CA GLU A 47 1.43 3.95 6.46
C GLU A 47 0.14 4.26 7.19
N ARG A 48 -0.78 4.92 6.50
CA ARG A 48 -2.05 5.28 7.12
C ARG A 48 -2.85 4.04 7.49
N LEU A 49 -2.94 3.09 6.56
CA LEU A 49 -3.69 1.87 6.81
C LEU A 49 -2.99 0.98 7.83
N ARG A 50 -1.66 0.90 7.76
CA ARG A 50 -0.92 0.12 8.74
C ARG A 50 -1.16 0.63 10.15
N ASP A 51 -1.12 1.95 10.31
CA ASP A 51 -1.36 2.53 11.63
C ASP A 51 -2.76 2.20 12.13
N ALA A 52 -3.74 2.26 11.24
CA ALA A 52 -5.11 1.93 11.61
C ALA A 52 -5.24 0.48 12.07
N TYR A 53 -4.63 -0.44 11.34
CA TYR A 53 -4.68 -1.86 11.71
C TYR A 53 -3.92 -2.14 12.99
N GLU A 54 -2.75 -1.53 13.14
CA GLU A 54 -1.96 -1.74 14.35
C GLU A 54 -2.66 -1.16 15.57
N TYR A 55 -3.29 -0.02 15.40
CA TYR A 55 -4.04 0.58 16.50
C TYR A 55 -5.19 -0.33 16.93
N SER A 56 -5.87 -0.91 15.96
CA SER A 56 -6.95 -1.84 16.28
C SER A 56 -6.44 -3.08 17.02
N ASN A 57 -5.25 -3.54 16.69
CA ASN A 57 -4.69 -4.72 17.34
C ASN A 57 -4.29 -4.47 18.79
N ILE A 58 -3.95 -3.24 19.10
CA ILE A 58 -3.57 -2.89 20.47
C ILE A 58 -4.76 -2.97 21.42
N ILE A 59 -5.92 -2.65 20.93
CA ILE A 59 -7.14 -2.69 21.72
C ILE A 59 -7.72 -4.10 21.71
#